data_551292a986829191bed72b5516d7c6db
#
_entry.id   551292a986829191bed72b5516d7c6db
#
_cell.length_a   1.000
_cell.length_b   1.000
_cell.length_c   1.000
_cell.angle_alpha   90.00
_cell.angle_beta   90.00
_cell.angle_gamma   90.00
#
_symmetry.space_group_name_H-M   'P 1'
#
loop_
_entity.id
_entity.type
_entity.pdbx_description
1 polymer ?
#
loop_
_entity_poly.entity_id
_entity_poly.type
_entity_poly.pdbx_seq_one_letter_code
_entity_poly.pdbx_strand_id
1 'polypeptide(L)' 'MPRYRLFFISPTPRHVTERIEFDAPGDHEAHVHAETLSDGRAMELWEEERVVRVYAGERKP' A
#
# COMPACT_ATOMS: atom_id res chain seq x y z
N MET A 1 -5.56 -16.96 6.04
CA MET A 1 -4.82 -15.74 6.30
C MET A 1 -5.60 -14.56 5.75
N PRO A 2 -5.54 -13.40 6.41
CA PRO A 2 -6.21 -12.22 5.89
C PRO A 2 -5.69 -11.84 4.51
N ARG A 3 -6.57 -11.28 3.71
CA ARG A 3 -6.19 -10.75 2.41
C ARG A 3 -6.01 -9.26 2.51
N TYR A 4 -4.90 -8.77 1.97
CA TYR A 4 -4.56 -7.35 1.98
C TYR A 4 -4.55 -6.81 0.58
N ARG A 5 -4.84 -5.52 0.45
CA ARG A 5 -4.78 -4.80 -0.81
C ARG A 5 -3.84 -3.62 -0.66
N LEU A 6 -2.94 -3.49 -1.60
CA LEU A 6 -2.01 -2.38 -1.63
C LEU A 6 -2.34 -1.52 -2.84
N PHE A 7 -2.70 -0.26 -2.58
CA PHE A 7 -3.04 0.69 -3.64
C PHE A 7 -1.89 1.64 -3.84
N PHE A 8 -1.47 1.81 -5.08
CA PHE A 8 -0.48 2.82 -5.44
C PHE A 8 -1.22 4.04 -5.93
N ILE A 9 -0.82 5.20 -5.45
CA ILE A 9 -1.60 6.42 -5.64
C ILE A 9 -0.75 7.48 -6.30
N SER A 10 -1.28 8.03 -7.41
CA SER A 10 -0.67 9.17 -8.06
C SER A 10 -1.21 10.44 -7.41
N PRO A 11 -0.35 11.43 -7.13
CA PRO A 11 -0.81 12.62 -6.41
C PRO A 11 -1.46 13.69 -7.30
N THR A 12 -1.25 13.65 -8.61
CA THR A 12 -1.66 14.76 -9.47
C THR A 12 -2.29 14.25 -10.77
N PRO A 13 -3.62 14.17 -10.85
CA PRO A 13 -4.57 14.23 -9.74
C PRO A 13 -4.49 12.96 -8.91
N ARG A 14 -4.93 13.05 -7.66
CA ARG A 14 -4.88 11.90 -6.78
C ARG A 14 -5.79 10.79 -7.31
N HIS A 15 -5.21 9.67 -7.64
CA HIS A 15 -5.98 8.52 -8.11
C HIS A 15 -5.15 7.26 -7.95
N VAL A 16 -5.84 6.13 -7.89
CA VAL A 16 -5.19 4.83 -7.79
C VAL A 16 -4.67 4.43 -9.16
N THR A 17 -3.37 4.17 -9.25
CA THR A 17 -2.74 3.78 -10.50
C THR A 17 -2.53 2.29 -10.59
N GLU A 18 -2.47 1.59 -9.44
CA GLU A 18 -2.19 0.16 -9.43
C GLU A 18 -2.71 -0.44 -8.14
N ARG A 19 -3.17 -1.68 -8.21
CA ARG A 19 -3.65 -2.41 -7.04
C ARG A 19 -3.02 -3.79 -7.03
N ILE A 20 -2.50 -4.19 -5.87
CA ILE A 20 -1.91 -5.51 -5.69
C ILE A 20 -2.60 -6.14 -4.49
N GLU A 21 -2.99 -7.41 -4.64
CA GLU A 21 -3.59 -8.18 -3.54
C GLU A 21 -2.63 -9.28 -3.12
N PHE A 22 -2.57 -9.52 -1.80
CA PHE A 22 -1.74 -10.59 -1.28
C PHE A 22 -2.27 -11.01 0.08
N ASP A 23 -1.85 -12.19 0.51
CA ASP A 23 -2.20 -12.72 1.83
C ASP A 23 -1.04 -12.56 2.78
N ALA A 24 -1.34 -12.28 4.05
CA ALA A 24 -0.32 -12.19 5.08
C ALA A 24 -0.94 -12.60 6.41
N PRO A 25 -0.14 -13.13 7.34
CA PRO A 25 -0.69 -13.57 8.64
C PRO A 25 -1.18 -12.43 9.51
N GLY A 26 -0.66 -11.23 9.36
CA GLY A 26 -1.08 -10.10 10.17
C GLY A 26 -0.57 -8.80 9.58
N ASP A 27 -0.89 -7.70 10.29
CA ASP A 27 -0.58 -6.36 9.79
C ASP A 27 0.92 -6.13 9.65
N HIS A 28 1.70 -6.65 10.59
CA HIS A 28 3.16 -6.45 10.53
C HIS A 28 3.76 -7.09 9.29
N GLU A 29 3.38 -8.34 9.04
CA GLU A 29 3.89 -9.05 7.87
C GLU A 29 3.40 -8.40 6.58
N ALA A 30 2.15 -7.92 6.58
CA ALA A 30 1.63 -7.22 5.43
C ALA A 30 2.40 -5.93 5.18
N HIS A 31 2.74 -5.20 6.23
CA HIS A 31 3.53 -3.99 6.12
C HIS A 31 4.92 -4.27 5.54
N VAL A 32 5.59 -5.31 6.05
CA VAL A 32 6.91 -5.67 5.54
C VAL A 32 6.82 -6.01 4.05
N HIS A 33 5.78 -6.77 3.67
CA HIS A 33 5.60 -7.13 2.27
C HIS A 33 5.36 -5.89 1.42
N ALA A 34 4.53 -4.97 1.91
CA ALA A 34 4.24 -3.74 1.18
C ALA A 34 5.51 -2.92 0.95
N GLU A 35 6.40 -2.90 1.95
CA GLU A 35 7.64 -2.15 1.80
C GLU A 35 8.55 -2.73 0.72
N THR A 36 8.51 -4.05 0.52
CA THR A 36 9.32 -4.65 -0.54
C THR A 36 8.80 -4.27 -1.93
N LEU A 37 7.56 -3.83 -2.02
CA LEU A 37 6.94 -3.43 -3.29
C LEU A 37 7.03 -1.92 -3.51
N SER A 38 7.55 -1.19 -2.54
CA SER A 38 7.61 0.27 -2.61
C SER A 38 8.56 0.71 -3.72
N ASP A 39 8.13 1.68 -4.50
CA ASP A 39 8.95 2.21 -5.59
C ASP A 39 8.94 3.73 -5.60
N GLY A 40 8.65 4.35 -4.46
CA GLY A 40 8.64 5.80 -4.34
C GLY A 40 7.27 6.43 -4.49
N ARG A 41 6.29 5.67 -4.96
CA ARG A 41 4.92 6.18 -5.06
C ARG A 41 4.24 6.13 -3.69
N ALA A 42 3.27 7.01 -3.49
CA ALA A 42 2.40 6.92 -2.31
C ALA A 42 1.61 5.61 -2.38
N MET A 43 1.37 5.02 -1.22
CA MET A 43 0.66 3.75 -1.15
C MET A 43 -0.30 3.76 0.02
N GLU A 44 -1.36 2.92 -0.07
CA GLU A 44 -2.25 2.65 1.05
C GLU A 44 -2.40 1.15 1.16
N LEU A 45 -2.23 0.64 2.38
CA LEU A 45 -2.38 -0.77 2.68
C LEU A 45 -3.69 -0.98 3.41
N TRP A 46 -4.54 -1.85 2.87
CA TRP A 46 -5.88 -2.11 3.40
C TRP A 46 -6.05 -3.58 3.70
N GLU A 47 -6.86 -3.88 4.69
CA GLU A 47 -7.41 -5.21 4.92
C GLU A 47 -8.93 -5.08 4.90
N GLU A 48 -9.55 -5.57 3.84
CA GLU A 48 -10.99 -5.41 3.62
C GLU A 48 -11.36 -3.93 3.67
N GLU A 49 -12.17 -3.51 4.66
CA GLU A 49 -12.59 -2.11 4.74
C GLU A 49 -11.75 -1.30 5.73
N ARG A 50 -10.68 -1.88 6.24
CA ARG A 50 -9.85 -1.24 7.27
C ARG A 50 -8.54 -0.77 6.67
N VAL A 51 -8.24 0.51 6.86
CA VAL A 51 -6.93 1.04 6.47
C VAL A 51 -5.91 0.58 7.49
N VAL A 52 -4.90 -0.15 7.05
CA VAL A 52 -3.84 -0.64 7.93
C VAL A 52 -2.75 0.40 8.06
N ARG A 53 -2.32 0.98 6.93
CA ARG A 53 -1.24 1.94 6.94
C ARG A 53 -1.26 2.76 5.67
N VAL A 54 -0.85 4.02 5.79
CA VAL A 54 -0.69 4.93 4.66
C VAL A 54 0.79 5.26 4.53
N TYR A 55 1.30 5.21 3.31
CA TYR A 55 2.71 5.49 3.02
C TYR A 55 2.78 6.73 2.15
N ALA A 56 3.54 7.72 2.62
CA ALA A 56 3.79 8.90 1.81
C ALA A 56 4.77 8.54 0.70
N GLY A 57 4.54 9.08 -0.48
CA GLY A 57 5.47 8.90 -1.57
C GLY A 57 6.75 9.67 -1.32
N GLU A 58 7.82 9.23 -1.97
CA GLU A 58 9.06 9.97 -1.92
C GLU A 58 8.93 11.21 -2.75
N ARG A 59 9.45 12.30 -2.22
CA ARG A 59 9.46 13.55 -2.94
C ARG A 59 10.89 13.93 -3.22
N LYS A 60 11.12 14.33 -4.44
CA LYS A 60 12.41 14.89 -4.80
C LYS A 60 12.32 16.38 -4.80
N PRO A 61 13.27 17.05 -4.22
CA PRO A 61 13.26 18.52 -4.22
C PRO A 61 13.26 19.12 -5.61
#